data_15763b5658dc749e22565466fbd68699
#
_entry.id   15763b5658dc749e22565466fbd68699
#
_cell.length_a   1.000
_cell.length_b   1.000
_cell.length_c   1.000
_cell.angle_alpha   90.00
_cell.angle_beta   90.00
_cell.angle_gamma   90.00
#
_symmetry.space_group_name_H-M   'P 1'
#
loop_
_entity.id
_entity.type
_entity.pdbx_description
1 polymer ?
#
loop_
_entity_poly.entity_id
_entity_poly.type
_entity_poly.pdbx_seq_one_letter_code
_entity_poly.pdbx_strand_id
1 'polypeptide(L)'
;QQHLQNQLREEKMSKLKGGFTLPGEAGYEALTLKMADKWGADVIRDSDGTVLSDDILKAGYGIYSTICIIRDHNEWAKAHPDQLQQTFLMTSPQIASTDTLEVEIMKEFFDEQFQVNTTDASMKYWQVYDRTVNEEVPREKWSYNKATQVVTISGVEPFHTYTVSFLAYRIWEEISMYNHTTNNWDKEHLMQVDPRYPETRKYLTDWMENWCKTHPDTTVVRFTSLFYNFVWIWGSDERNRNLFTDWGSYDFTVSDKALDDFAKEYGYS
;
A
#
# COMPACT_ATOMS: atom_id res chain seq x y z
N GLN A 1 -22.73 -17.80 27.30
CA GLN A 1 -21.36 -17.97 26.77
C GLN A 1 -20.71 -16.60 26.49
N GLN A 2 -21.37 -15.69 25.77
CA GLN A 2 -20.82 -14.39 25.43
C GLN A 2 -20.54 -13.49 26.64
N HIS A 3 -21.39 -13.55 27.65
CA HIS A 3 -21.19 -12.80 28.89
C HIS A 3 -19.97 -13.28 29.68
N LEU A 4 -19.75 -14.57 29.75
CA LEU A 4 -18.57 -15.17 30.40
C LEU A 4 -17.28 -14.84 29.63
N GLN A 5 -17.33 -14.89 28.31
CA GLN A 5 -16.20 -14.48 27.46
C GLN A 5 -15.85 -13.01 27.63
N ASN A 6 -16.86 -12.13 27.73
CA ASN A 6 -16.62 -10.71 27.98
C ASN A 6 -16.03 -10.46 29.37
N GLN A 7 -16.49 -11.15 30.42
CA GLN A 7 -15.91 -11.06 31.76
C GLN A 7 -14.44 -11.54 31.79
N LEU A 8 -14.14 -12.68 31.16
CA LEU A 8 -12.77 -13.18 31.06
C LEU A 8 -11.86 -12.23 30.28
N ARG A 9 -12.40 -11.59 29.27
CA ARG A 9 -11.66 -10.58 28.48
C ARG A 9 -11.39 -9.33 29.31
N GLU A 10 -12.39 -8.84 30.05
CA GLU A 10 -12.23 -7.70 30.95
C GLU A 10 -11.23 -7.98 32.06
N GLU A 11 -11.26 -9.17 32.67
CA GLU A 11 -10.27 -9.58 33.67
C GLU A 11 -8.88 -9.70 33.08
N LYS A 12 -8.73 -10.21 31.85
CA LYS A 12 -7.45 -10.31 31.14
C LYS A 12 -6.90 -8.92 30.84
N MET A 13 -7.74 -8.03 30.34
CA MET A 13 -7.36 -6.63 30.06
C MET A 13 -7.00 -5.85 31.33
N SER A 14 -7.68 -6.07 32.45
CA SER A 14 -7.40 -5.39 33.70
C SER A 14 -6.07 -5.78 34.33
N LYS A 15 -5.50 -6.92 33.91
CA LYS A 15 -4.18 -7.41 34.33
C LYS A 15 -3.03 -6.84 33.49
N LEU A 16 -3.34 -6.23 32.33
CA LEU A 16 -2.31 -5.61 31.49
C LEU A 16 -1.81 -4.34 32.18
N LYS A 17 -0.57 -4.37 32.59
CA LYS A 17 0.06 -3.27 33.33
C LYS A 17 0.71 -2.21 32.41
N GLY A 18 0.55 -2.37 31.10
CA GLY A 18 1.18 -1.49 30.12
C GLY A 18 2.71 -1.60 30.07
N GLY A 19 3.20 -2.79 30.40
CA GLY A 19 4.62 -3.04 30.53
C GLY A 19 5.26 -3.43 29.20
N PHE A 20 5.55 -4.71 29.01
CA PHE A 20 6.45 -5.16 27.98
C PHE A 20 5.78 -6.17 27.05
N THR A 21 5.96 -5.97 25.73
CA THR A 21 5.49 -6.89 24.68
C THR A 21 6.65 -7.72 24.16
N LEU A 22 6.51 -9.04 24.23
CA LEU A 22 7.48 -9.98 23.69
C LEU A 22 7.00 -10.54 22.35
N PRO A 23 7.79 -10.51 21.27
CA PRO A 23 7.44 -11.21 20.05
C PRO A 23 7.47 -12.73 20.26
N GLY A 24 6.46 -13.42 19.75
CA GLY A 24 6.40 -14.88 19.64
C GLY A 24 6.90 -15.36 18.30
N GLU A 25 7.56 -16.51 18.26
CA GLU A 25 8.06 -17.13 17.04
C GLU A 25 7.62 -18.58 16.97
N ALA A 26 7.16 -19.02 15.79
CA ALA A 26 6.73 -20.39 15.59
C ALA A 26 7.90 -21.38 15.81
N GLY A 27 7.62 -22.45 16.56
CA GLY A 27 8.63 -23.44 16.94
C GLY A 27 9.47 -23.08 18.16
N TYR A 28 9.27 -21.88 18.73
CA TYR A 28 9.97 -21.41 19.94
C TYR A 28 9.01 -21.08 21.09
N GLU A 29 7.82 -21.67 21.11
CA GLU A 29 6.75 -21.36 22.05
C GLU A 29 7.19 -21.51 23.52
N ALA A 30 7.86 -22.62 23.85
CA ALA A 30 8.35 -22.86 25.20
C ALA A 30 9.40 -21.83 25.63
N LEU A 31 10.27 -21.41 24.71
CA LEU A 31 11.25 -20.36 24.97
C LEU A 31 10.57 -19.01 25.13
N THR A 32 9.60 -18.70 24.28
CA THR A 32 8.80 -17.48 24.35
C THR A 32 8.11 -17.36 25.70
N LEU A 33 7.44 -18.39 26.17
CA LEU A 33 6.76 -18.41 27.48
C LEU A 33 7.75 -18.25 28.64
N LYS A 34 8.87 -18.96 28.59
CA LYS A 34 9.93 -18.84 29.59
C LYS A 34 10.50 -17.43 29.66
N MET A 35 10.71 -16.77 28.52
CA MET A 35 11.24 -15.42 28.48
C MET A 35 10.18 -14.38 28.87
N ALA A 36 8.92 -14.60 28.50
CA ALA A 36 7.79 -13.76 28.90
C ALA A 36 7.67 -13.71 30.45
N ASP A 37 7.73 -14.87 31.09
CA ASP A 37 7.71 -14.96 32.55
C ASP A 37 8.95 -14.30 33.19
N LYS A 38 10.15 -14.66 32.71
CA LYS A 38 11.41 -14.15 33.24
C LYS A 38 11.55 -12.63 33.12
N TRP A 39 11.07 -12.04 32.05
CA TRP A 39 11.20 -10.61 31.79
C TRP A 39 9.97 -9.81 32.18
N GLY A 40 8.91 -10.49 32.65
CA GLY A 40 7.68 -9.84 33.09
C GLY A 40 6.88 -9.25 31.92
N ALA A 41 6.80 -9.98 30.80
CA ALA A 41 5.98 -9.55 29.67
C ALA A 41 4.48 -9.60 30.04
N ASP A 42 3.75 -8.58 29.61
CA ASP A 42 2.28 -8.55 29.74
C ASP A 42 1.59 -9.13 28.50
N VAL A 43 2.23 -9.01 27.37
CA VAL A 43 1.66 -9.26 26.05
C VAL A 43 2.63 -10.05 25.20
N ILE A 44 2.13 -11.04 24.46
CA ILE A 44 2.88 -11.74 23.43
C ILE A 44 2.34 -11.31 22.08
N ARG A 45 3.25 -10.85 21.21
CA ARG A 45 2.91 -10.41 19.86
C ARG A 45 3.11 -11.55 18.88
N ASP A 46 2.17 -11.75 17.95
CA ASP A 46 2.43 -12.54 16.76
C ASP A 46 3.59 -11.92 15.94
N SER A 47 4.40 -12.75 15.31
CA SER A 47 5.26 -12.31 14.22
C SER A 47 4.40 -12.16 12.97
N ASP A 48 4.76 -11.24 12.07
CA ASP A 48 3.97 -10.95 10.88
C ASP A 48 3.59 -12.24 10.12
N GLY A 49 2.30 -12.58 10.14
CA GLY A 49 1.75 -13.78 9.53
C GLY A 49 1.91 -15.09 10.34
N THR A 50 2.48 -15.04 11.54
CA THR A 50 2.59 -16.21 12.43
C THR A 50 1.32 -16.36 13.26
N VAL A 51 0.68 -17.49 13.17
CA VAL A 51 -0.42 -17.87 14.09
C VAL A 51 0.19 -18.32 15.41
N LEU A 52 -0.18 -17.64 16.51
CA LEU A 52 0.25 -18.06 17.85
C LEU A 52 -0.37 -19.42 18.22
N SER A 53 0.45 -20.28 18.82
CA SER A 53 0.01 -21.61 19.23
C SER A 53 -0.99 -21.56 20.39
N ASP A 54 -1.75 -22.63 20.52
CA ASP A 54 -2.67 -22.84 21.64
C ASP A 54 -1.99 -22.71 23.02
N ASP A 55 -0.74 -23.12 23.13
CA ASP A 55 0.01 -23.02 24.39
C ASP A 55 0.23 -21.57 24.80
N ILE A 56 0.55 -20.69 23.83
CA ILE A 56 0.67 -19.26 24.06
C ILE A 56 -0.70 -18.64 24.36
N LEU A 57 -1.72 -18.97 23.57
CA LEU A 57 -3.08 -18.44 23.76
C LEU A 57 -3.64 -18.76 25.15
N LYS A 58 -3.34 -19.96 25.68
CA LYS A 58 -3.80 -20.45 26.98
C LYS A 58 -2.92 -20.00 28.16
N ALA A 59 -1.74 -19.45 27.93
CA ALA A 59 -0.79 -19.09 28.97
C ALA A 59 -1.18 -17.84 29.81
N GLY A 60 -2.23 -17.13 29.40
CA GLY A 60 -2.79 -16.01 30.17
C GLY A 60 -2.18 -14.64 29.91
N TYR A 61 -1.26 -14.52 28.96
CA TYR A 61 -0.75 -13.25 28.47
C TYR A 61 -1.78 -12.54 27.57
N GLY A 62 -1.68 -11.23 27.47
CA GLY A 62 -2.37 -10.50 26.42
C GLY A 62 -1.86 -10.93 25.05
N ILE A 63 -2.72 -10.92 24.05
CA ILE A 63 -2.36 -11.26 22.68
C ILE A 63 -2.39 -10.01 21.83
N TYR A 64 -1.27 -9.75 21.19
CA TYR A 64 -1.07 -8.63 20.30
C TYR A 64 -1.04 -9.14 18.86
N SER A 65 -2.06 -8.80 18.11
CA SER A 65 -2.19 -9.23 16.71
C SER A 65 -1.93 -8.07 15.76
N THR A 66 -1.13 -8.33 14.75
CA THR A 66 -0.82 -7.37 13.70
C THR A 66 -1.74 -7.60 12.50
N ILE A 67 -2.37 -6.55 12.02
CA ILE A 67 -3.26 -6.56 10.87
C ILE A 67 -2.81 -5.52 9.86
N CYS A 68 -2.70 -5.92 8.61
CA CYS A 68 -2.69 -5.02 7.47
C CYS A 68 -4.08 -5.04 6.84
N ILE A 69 -4.92 -4.06 7.20
CA ILE A 69 -6.35 -4.07 6.83
C ILE A 69 -6.59 -4.00 5.32
N ILE A 70 -5.64 -3.50 4.56
CA ILE A 70 -5.78 -3.37 3.10
C ILE A 70 -5.14 -4.50 2.32
N ARG A 71 -4.57 -5.49 3.02
CA ARG A 71 -3.94 -6.67 2.42
C ARG A 71 -4.96 -7.77 2.18
N ASP A 72 -4.69 -8.62 1.20
CA ASP A 72 -5.45 -9.86 0.92
C ASP A 72 -6.90 -9.65 0.46
N HIS A 73 -7.14 -8.50 -0.20
CA HIS A 73 -8.46 -8.18 -0.76
C HIS A 73 -8.47 -8.20 -2.30
N ASN A 74 -7.62 -9.03 -2.92
CA ASN A 74 -7.48 -9.07 -4.37
C ASN A 74 -8.78 -9.41 -5.10
N GLU A 75 -9.59 -10.32 -4.59
CA GLU A 75 -10.86 -10.66 -5.22
C GLU A 75 -11.84 -9.48 -5.21
N TRP A 76 -11.87 -8.71 -4.13
CA TRP A 76 -12.62 -7.46 -4.09
C TRP A 76 -12.05 -6.43 -5.06
N ALA A 77 -10.74 -6.26 -5.08
CA ALA A 77 -10.05 -5.33 -5.97
C ALA A 77 -10.30 -5.63 -7.45
N LYS A 78 -10.27 -6.90 -7.85
CA LYS A 78 -10.58 -7.35 -9.21
C LYS A 78 -12.04 -7.08 -9.60
N ALA A 79 -12.96 -7.21 -8.66
CA ALA A 79 -14.38 -6.94 -8.87
C ALA A 79 -14.73 -5.44 -8.89
N HIS A 80 -13.85 -4.61 -8.31
CA HIS A 80 -14.06 -3.16 -8.17
C HIS A 80 -12.81 -2.36 -8.62
N PRO A 81 -12.41 -2.48 -9.90
CA PRO A 81 -11.18 -1.83 -10.41
C PRO A 81 -11.27 -0.30 -10.41
N ASP A 82 -12.47 0.25 -10.30
CA ASP A 82 -12.77 1.68 -10.16
C ASP A 82 -12.60 2.21 -8.72
N GLN A 83 -12.40 1.31 -7.74
CA GLN A 83 -12.29 1.66 -6.31
C GLN A 83 -10.89 1.36 -5.74
N LEU A 84 -9.88 1.43 -6.58
CA LEU A 84 -8.49 1.16 -6.19
C LEU A 84 -7.73 2.45 -5.88
N GLN A 85 -6.74 2.31 -5.02
CA GLN A 85 -5.78 3.37 -4.75
C GLN A 85 -4.84 3.56 -5.94
N GLN A 86 -4.52 4.81 -6.20
CA GLN A 86 -3.63 5.23 -7.25
C GLN A 86 -2.57 6.19 -6.68
N THR A 87 -1.56 6.45 -7.47
CA THR A 87 -0.56 7.49 -7.21
C THR A 87 -0.26 8.25 -8.49
N PHE A 88 0.18 9.50 -8.36
CA PHE A 88 0.81 10.22 -9.46
C PHE A 88 2.27 9.78 -9.57
N LEU A 89 2.65 9.40 -10.77
CA LEU A 89 4.03 9.21 -11.15
C LEU A 89 4.43 10.34 -12.11
N MET A 90 5.68 10.72 -12.07
CA MET A 90 6.21 11.75 -12.95
C MET A 90 7.56 11.28 -13.51
N THR A 91 7.70 11.36 -14.82
CA THR A 91 8.98 11.03 -15.47
C THR A 91 10.07 12.01 -15.08
N SER A 92 11.32 11.57 -15.15
CA SER A 92 12.44 12.50 -15.16
C SER A 92 12.32 13.46 -16.33
N PRO A 93 12.85 14.69 -16.17
CA PRO A 93 12.83 15.68 -17.23
C PRO A 93 13.56 15.20 -18.50
N GLN A 94 12.91 15.31 -19.66
CA GLN A 94 13.45 14.92 -20.97
C GLN A 94 13.67 16.18 -21.82
N ILE A 95 14.82 16.28 -22.47
CA ILE A 95 15.17 17.42 -23.32
C ILE A 95 14.71 17.14 -24.76
N ALA A 96 13.91 18.04 -25.33
CA ALA A 96 13.54 17.97 -26.73
C ALA A 96 14.72 18.33 -27.64
N SER A 97 14.98 17.53 -28.64
CA SER A 97 16.02 17.81 -29.67
C SER A 97 15.41 18.25 -31.01
N THR A 98 14.12 18.00 -31.21
CA THR A 98 13.36 18.34 -32.40
C THR A 98 12.03 18.95 -32.00
N ASP A 99 11.10 19.12 -32.93
CA ASP A 99 9.74 19.58 -32.69
C ASP A 99 8.78 18.49 -32.16
N THR A 100 9.30 17.30 -31.96
CA THR A 100 8.56 16.15 -31.41
C THR A 100 9.42 15.46 -30.36
N LEU A 101 8.79 15.07 -29.23
CA LEU A 101 9.44 14.34 -28.14
C LEU A 101 8.63 13.09 -27.80
N GLU A 102 9.31 11.96 -27.74
CA GLU A 102 8.75 10.69 -27.25
C GLU A 102 9.27 10.40 -25.84
N VAL A 103 8.37 10.12 -24.91
CA VAL A 103 8.67 9.84 -23.51
C VAL A 103 8.11 8.49 -23.12
N GLU A 104 8.99 7.53 -22.84
CA GLU A 104 8.63 6.24 -22.26
C GLU A 104 8.30 6.44 -20.78
N ILE A 105 7.00 6.48 -20.44
CA ILE A 105 6.57 6.89 -19.09
C ILE A 105 6.92 5.90 -17.99
N MET A 106 7.09 4.61 -18.32
CA MET A 106 7.44 3.56 -17.37
C MET A 106 8.93 3.24 -17.30
N LYS A 107 9.79 3.96 -18.03
CA LYS A 107 11.23 3.67 -18.11
C LYS A 107 11.93 3.63 -16.74
N GLU A 108 11.48 4.46 -15.80
CA GLU A 108 12.06 4.60 -14.46
C GLU A 108 11.24 3.88 -13.37
N PHE A 109 10.17 3.20 -13.76
CA PHE A 109 9.25 2.52 -12.86
C PHE A 109 9.17 1.03 -13.19
N PHE A 110 8.77 0.23 -12.20
CA PHE A 110 8.61 -1.21 -12.38
C PHE A 110 7.14 -1.59 -12.52
N ASP A 111 6.84 -2.43 -13.50
CA ASP A 111 5.50 -2.99 -13.69
C ASP A 111 5.03 -3.85 -12.50
N GLU A 112 5.95 -4.33 -11.68
CA GLU A 112 5.64 -5.05 -10.45
C GLU A 112 5.17 -4.12 -9.31
N GLN A 113 5.40 -2.82 -9.43
CA GLN A 113 4.99 -1.83 -8.43
C GLN A 113 3.82 -0.97 -8.88
N PHE A 114 3.71 -0.74 -10.18
CA PHE A 114 2.77 0.19 -10.75
C PHE A 114 2.14 -0.34 -12.04
N GLN A 115 0.84 -0.16 -12.14
CA GLN A 115 0.09 -0.41 -13.36
C GLN A 115 -0.51 0.90 -13.85
N VAL A 116 -0.13 1.36 -15.04
CA VAL A 116 -0.65 2.60 -15.61
C VAL A 116 -2.17 2.56 -15.74
N ASN A 117 -2.85 3.54 -15.20
CA ASN A 117 -4.29 3.69 -15.33
C ASN A 117 -4.64 4.50 -16.58
N THR A 118 -5.18 3.82 -17.59
CA THR A 118 -5.53 4.40 -18.89
C THR A 118 -7.02 4.61 -19.08
N THR A 119 -7.81 4.62 -18.03
CA THR A 119 -9.23 4.98 -18.10
C THR A 119 -9.41 6.45 -18.42
N ASP A 120 -10.51 6.81 -19.05
CA ASP A 120 -10.81 8.22 -19.34
C ASP A 120 -10.87 9.07 -18.07
N ALA A 121 -11.38 8.50 -16.98
CA ALA A 121 -11.42 9.14 -15.67
C ALA A 121 -10.04 9.50 -15.15
N SER A 122 -9.05 8.63 -15.36
CA SER A 122 -7.66 8.87 -15.00
C SER A 122 -6.96 9.84 -15.95
N MET A 123 -7.12 9.61 -17.25
CA MET A 123 -6.36 10.37 -18.26
C MET A 123 -6.69 11.85 -18.29
N LYS A 124 -7.85 12.27 -17.77
CA LYS A 124 -8.17 13.72 -17.60
C LYS A 124 -7.23 14.44 -16.61
N TYR A 125 -6.56 13.70 -15.72
CA TYR A 125 -5.62 14.22 -14.73
C TYR A 125 -4.16 14.11 -15.16
N TRP A 126 -3.88 13.48 -16.29
CA TRP A 126 -2.52 13.41 -16.80
C TRP A 126 -2.08 14.78 -17.31
N GLN A 127 -0.83 15.12 -17.06
CA GLN A 127 -0.26 16.40 -17.46
C GLN A 127 1.10 16.21 -18.13
N VAL A 128 1.28 16.92 -19.23
CA VAL A 128 2.58 17.14 -19.82
C VAL A 128 2.98 18.58 -19.51
N TYR A 129 4.17 18.76 -19.01
CA TYR A 129 4.61 20.07 -18.52
C TYR A 129 5.95 20.47 -19.12
N ASP A 130 6.03 21.66 -19.73
CA ASP A 130 7.27 22.29 -20.15
C ASP A 130 7.90 22.95 -18.93
N ARG A 131 8.98 22.35 -18.41
CA ARG A 131 9.67 22.82 -17.22
C ARG A 131 10.55 24.03 -17.46
N THR A 132 10.89 24.31 -18.71
CA THR A 132 11.74 25.45 -19.07
C THR A 132 11.00 26.78 -18.94
N VAL A 133 9.75 26.80 -19.37
CA VAL A 133 8.88 27.97 -19.28
C VAL A 133 7.84 27.89 -18.17
N ASN A 134 7.76 26.75 -17.51
CA ASN A 134 6.82 26.46 -16.44
C ASN A 134 5.35 26.54 -16.87
N GLU A 135 5.05 25.88 -17.99
CA GLU A 135 3.70 25.85 -18.58
C GLU A 135 3.23 24.44 -18.88
N GLU A 136 1.93 24.19 -18.71
CA GLU A 136 1.31 22.93 -19.10
C GLU A 136 1.14 22.89 -20.62
N VAL A 137 1.54 21.77 -21.22
CA VAL A 137 1.34 21.51 -22.66
C VAL A 137 -0.13 21.15 -22.90
N PRO A 138 -0.83 21.85 -23.80
CA PRO A 138 -2.23 21.56 -24.09
C PRO A 138 -2.49 20.10 -24.45
N ARG A 139 -3.63 19.56 -23.99
CA ARG A 139 -3.97 18.14 -24.13
C ARG A 139 -3.94 17.65 -25.58
N GLU A 140 -4.32 18.48 -26.53
CA GLU A 140 -4.34 18.17 -27.95
C GLU A 140 -2.96 18.05 -28.59
N LYS A 141 -1.91 18.49 -27.93
CA LYS A 141 -0.53 18.41 -28.42
C LYS A 141 0.20 17.13 -28.05
N TRP A 142 -0.43 16.26 -27.26
CA TRP A 142 0.19 15.01 -26.89
C TRP A 142 -0.78 13.82 -26.94
N SER A 143 -0.24 12.66 -27.15
CA SER A 143 -0.98 11.40 -27.18
C SER A 143 -0.23 10.30 -26.45
N TYR A 144 -0.95 9.31 -25.97
CA TYR A 144 -0.39 8.14 -25.30
C TYR A 144 -0.64 6.86 -26.09
N ASN A 145 0.40 6.10 -26.32
CA ASN A 145 0.30 4.77 -26.93
C ASN A 145 0.39 3.70 -25.82
N LYS A 146 -0.74 3.02 -25.58
CA LYS A 146 -0.84 1.99 -24.54
C LYS A 146 0.05 0.78 -24.79
N ALA A 147 0.28 0.42 -26.06
CA ALA A 147 1.08 -0.77 -26.39
C ALA A 147 2.58 -0.58 -26.14
N THR A 148 3.06 0.65 -26.33
CA THR A 148 4.47 1.00 -26.13
C THR A 148 4.74 1.76 -24.85
N GLN A 149 3.70 2.17 -24.13
CA GLN A 149 3.76 3.03 -22.94
C GLN A 149 4.49 4.37 -23.19
N VAL A 150 4.36 4.90 -24.40
CA VAL A 150 5.01 6.14 -24.85
C VAL A 150 3.99 7.26 -24.94
N VAL A 151 4.35 8.41 -24.37
CA VAL A 151 3.69 9.69 -24.63
C VAL A 151 4.48 10.40 -25.74
N THR A 152 3.79 10.75 -26.83
CA THR A 152 4.33 11.57 -27.91
C THR A 152 3.82 13.00 -27.78
N ILE A 153 4.73 13.95 -27.71
CA ILE A 153 4.44 15.39 -27.58
C ILE A 153 4.83 16.08 -28.88
N SER A 154 3.92 16.81 -29.49
CA SER A 154 4.11 17.50 -30.78
C SER A 154 4.22 19.00 -30.58
N GLY A 155 5.02 19.67 -31.45
CA GLY A 155 5.21 21.11 -31.39
C GLY A 155 5.95 21.56 -30.11
N VAL A 156 6.89 20.73 -29.66
CA VAL A 156 7.81 21.09 -28.57
C VAL A 156 8.90 22.01 -29.05
N GLU A 157 9.37 22.86 -28.16
CA GLU A 157 10.50 23.75 -28.46
C GLU A 157 11.83 23.00 -28.24
N PRO A 158 12.76 23.01 -29.22
CA PRO A 158 14.06 22.37 -29.05
C PRO A 158 14.82 22.97 -27.85
N PHE A 159 15.50 22.07 -27.13
CA PHE A 159 16.24 22.32 -25.88
C PHE A 159 15.38 22.67 -24.66
N HIS A 160 14.04 22.73 -24.79
CA HIS A 160 13.17 22.76 -23.64
C HIS A 160 13.09 21.37 -22.95
N THR A 161 12.74 21.39 -21.69
CA THR A 161 12.70 20.20 -20.85
C THR A 161 11.25 19.90 -20.47
N TYR A 162 10.83 18.65 -20.69
CA TYR A 162 9.46 18.20 -20.48
C TYR A 162 9.38 17.08 -19.46
N THR A 163 8.29 17.06 -18.70
CA THR A 163 7.90 15.93 -17.82
C THR A 163 6.50 15.49 -18.15
N VAL A 164 6.23 14.20 -17.92
CA VAL A 164 4.89 13.61 -17.99
C VAL A 164 4.49 13.17 -16.59
N SER A 165 3.37 13.66 -16.10
CA SER A 165 2.72 13.20 -14.89
C SER A 165 1.50 12.37 -15.24
N PHE A 166 1.38 11.18 -14.66
CA PHE A 166 0.32 10.23 -14.97
C PHE A 166 -0.12 9.46 -13.74
N LEU A 167 -1.33 8.89 -13.78
CA LEU A 167 -1.86 8.06 -12.72
C LEU A 167 -1.55 6.58 -12.96
N ALA A 168 -1.16 5.91 -11.90
CA ALA A 168 -0.96 4.47 -11.89
C ALA A 168 -1.63 3.85 -10.66
N TYR A 169 -2.18 2.65 -10.83
CA TYR A 169 -2.56 1.81 -9.71
C TYR A 169 -1.29 1.36 -8.99
N ARG A 170 -1.37 1.28 -7.67
CA ARG A 170 -0.30 0.74 -6.86
C ARG A 170 -0.50 -0.74 -6.71
N ILE A 171 0.54 -1.48 -7.00
CA ILE A 171 0.61 -2.89 -6.71
C ILE A 171 1.27 -3.02 -5.34
N TRP A 172 0.51 -3.50 -4.37
CA TRP A 172 1.06 -3.82 -3.08
C TRP A 172 1.80 -5.13 -3.16
N GLU A 173 3.06 -5.03 -3.36
CA GLU A 173 3.96 -6.12 -3.03
C GLU A 173 4.27 -5.94 -1.55
N GLU A 174 3.82 -6.89 -0.75
CA GLU A 174 4.21 -6.90 0.65
C GLU A 174 5.71 -6.87 0.73
N ILE A 175 6.19 -5.70 0.95
CA ILE A 175 7.58 -5.34 0.95
C ILE A 175 8.35 -6.58 0.68
N SER A 176 8.20 -6.94 -0.46
CA SER A 176 9.07 -7.65 -1.21
C SER A 176 10.19 -8.42 -0.57
N MET A 177 10.39 -8.35 0.74
CA MET A 177 11.22 -9.35 1.39
C MET A 177 10.69 -10.72 1.08
N TYR A 178 9.38 -10.88 1.21
CA TYR A 178 8.77 -12.17 0.94
C TYR A 178 8.60 -12.42 -0.55
N ASN A 179 8.23 -11.45 -1.33
CA ASN A 179 8.05 -11.67 -2.75
C ASN A 179 9.35 -11.63 -3.53
N HIS A 180 10.19 -10.62 -3.31
CA HIS A 180 11.47 -10.49 -3.99
C HIS A 180 12.48 -11.57 -3.58
N THR A 181 12.71 -11.76 -2.27
CA THR A 181 13.77 -12.64 -1.79
C THR A 181 13.37 -14.10 -1.70
N THR A 182 12.10 -14.40 -1.43
CA THR A 182 11.63 -15.78 -1.24
C THR A 182 10.77 -16.32 -2.36
N ASN A 183 10.12 -15.47 -3.15
CA ASN A 183 9.24 -15.87 -4.23
C ASN A 183 9.66 -15.38 -5.60
N ASN A 184 10.78 -14.69 -5.73
CA ASN A 184 11.30 -14.18 -7.01
C ASN A 184 10.25 -13.40 -7.83
N TRP A 185 9.41 -12.62 -7.15
CA TRP A 185 8.29 -11.86 -7.74
C TRP A 185 7.15 -12.70 -8.34
N ASP A 186 7.10 -13.98 -8.03
CA ASP A 186 6.14 -14.91 -8.65
C ASP A 186 4.76 -14.92 -7.98
N LYS A 187 4.59 -14.24 -6.82
CA LYS A 187 3.28 -14.12 -6.19
C LYS A 187 2.34 -13.20 -6.95
N GLU A 188 1.05 -13.45 -6.80
CA GLU A 188 0.02 -12.54 -7.30
C GLU A 188 0.22 -11.14 -6.73
N HIS A 189 0.16 -10.14 -7.61
CA HIS A 189 0.23 -8.74 -7.22
C HIS A 189 -1.01 -8.35 -6.41
N LEU A 190 -0.79 -7.83 -5.21
CA LEU A 190 -1.88 -7.36 -4.34
C LEU A 190 -2.26 -5.93 -4.74
N MET A 191 -3.54 -5.73 -5.04
CA MET A 191 -4.08 -4.43 -5.40
C MET A 191 -4.69 -3.75 -4.18
N GLN A 192 -4.40 -2.47 -4.01
CA GLN A 192 -4.88 -1.71 -2.86
C GLN A 192 -6.25 -1.12 -3.13
N VAL A 193 -7.19 -1.47 -2.27
CA VAL A 193 -8.54 -0.92 -2.30
C VAL A 193 -8.62 0.42 -1.58
N ASP A 194 -9.52 1.31 -2.00
CA ASP A 194 -9.67 2.64 -1.42
C ASP A 194 -10.93 2.73 -0.54
N PRO A 195 -10.79 2.86 0.78
CA PRO A 195 -11.91 2.97 1.70
C PRO A 195 -12.67 4.31 1.63
N ARG A 196 -12.24 5.25 0.79
CA ARG A 196 -13.02 6.46 0.50
C ARG A 196 -14.32 6.12 -0.23
N TYR A 197 -14.33 5.04 -0.99
CA TYR A 197 -15.54 4.50 -1.60
C TYR A 197 -16.42 3.82 -0.54
N PRO A 198 -17.71 4.19 -0.43
CA PRO A 198 -18.61 3.65 0.59
C PRO A 198 -18.74 2.11 0.56
N GLU A 199 -18.76 1.52 -0.62
CA GLU A 199 -18.86 0.07 -0.80
C GLU A 199 -17.62 -0.64 -0.28
N THR A 200 -16.44 -0.18 -0.68
CA THR A 200 -15.16 -0.72 -0.21
C THR A 200 -15.01 -0.52 1.30
N ARG A 201 -15.40 0.63 1.83
CA ARG A 201 -15.39 0.87 3.28
C ARG A 201 -16.30 -0.09 4.02
N LYS A 202 -17.51 -0.32 3.51
CA LYS A 202 -18.43 -1.28 4.10
C LYS A 202 -17.85 -2.70 4.09
N TYR A 203 -17.30 -3.12 2.96
CA TYR A 203 -16.64 -4.42 2.82
C TYR A 203 -15.51 -4.59 3.85
N LEU A 204 -14.63 -3.61 3.98
CA LEU A 204 -13.52 -3.66 4.95
C LEU A 204 -14.03 -3.65 6.40
N THR A 205 -15.11 -2.92 6.69
CA THR A 205 -15.73 -2.92 8.02
C THR A 205 -16.32 -4.27 8.36
N ASP A 206 -17.07 -4.86 7.44
CA ASP A 206 -17.67 -6.21 7.61
C ASP A 206 -16.56 -7.26 7.79
N TRP A 207 -15.48 -7.17 7.03
CA TRP A 207 -14.30 -8.02 7.16
C TRP A 207 -13.67 -7.87 8.56
N MET A 208 -13.48 -6.65 9.02
CA MET A 208 -12.90 -6.38 10.34
C MET A 208 -13.81 -6.87 11.49
N GLU A 209 -15.12 -6.70 11.37
CA GLU A 209 -16.07 -7.26 12.35
C GLU A 209 -15.98 -8.79 12.44
N ASN A 210 -15.86 -9.45 11.28
CA ASN A 210 -15.69 -10.89 11.22
C ASN A 210 -14.35 -11.32 11.83
N TRP A 211 -13.28 -10.58 11.52
CA TRP A 211 -11.96 -10.82 12.09
C TRP A 211 -12.01 -10.75 13.64
N CYS A 212 -12.63 -9.71 14.20
CA CYS A 212 -12.80 -9.59 15.66
C CYS A 212 -13.56 -10.78 16.27
N LYS A 213 -14.58 -11.29 15.56
CA LYS A 213 -15.37 -12.45 16.03
C LYS A 213 -14.55 -13.75 16.01
N THR A 214 -13.64 -13.89 15.05
CA THR A 214 -12.82 -15.09 14.88
C THR A 214 -11.51 -15.07 15.68
N HIS A 215 -11.14 -13.91 16.25
CA HIS A 215 -9.92 -13.72 17.06
C HIS A 215 -10.26 -13.23 18.49
N PRO A 216 -11.06 -13.98 19.26
CA PRO A 216 -11.55 -13.55 20.56
C PRO A 216 -10.44 -13.40 21.62
N ASP A 217 -9.29 -14.04 21.42
CA ASP A 217 -8.15 -13.97 22.34
C ASP A 217 -7.32 -12.71 22.18
N THR A 218 -7.46 -11.98 21.08
CA THR A 218 -6.72 -10.75 20.83
C THR A 218 -7.15 -9.64 21.79
N THR A 219 -6.18 -9.06 22.49
CA THR A 219 -6.38 -7.94 23.42
C THR A 219 -5.84 -6.63 22.90
N VAL A 220 -4.85 -6.69 22.01
CA VAL A 220 -4.25 -5.54 21.34
C VAL A 220 -4.23 -5.79 19.84
N VAL A 221 -4.73 -4.84 19.08
CA VAL A 221 -4.65 -4.84 17.61
C VAL A 221 -3.72 -3.74 17.18
N ARG A 222 -2.72 -4.10 16.37
CA ARG A 222 -1.90 -3.15 15.63
C ARG A 222 -2.32 -3.14 14.18
N PHE A 223 -2.73 -2.00 13.70
CA PHE A 223 -2.82 -1.79 12.26
C PHE A 223 -1.45 -1.41 11.73
N THR A 224 -0.98 -2.16 10.75
CA THR A 224 0.21 -1.84 9.97
C THR A 224 -0.20 -1.52 8.55
N SER A 225 0.49 -0.58 7.92
CA SER A 225 0.21 -0.18 6.53
C SER A 225 -1.28 0.10 6.30
N LEU A 226 -1.85 1.02 7.08
CA LEU A 226 -3.29 1.34 7.08
C LEU A 226 -3.80 1.67 5.67
N PHE A 227 -3.58 2.90 5.23
CA PHE A 227 -4.00 3.40 3.94
C PHE A 227 -2.86 4.14 3.23
N TYR A 228 -1.71 4.22 3.89
CA TYR A 228 -0.49 4.79 3.37
C TYR A 228 0.49 3.68 3.14
N ASN A 229 1.04 3.65 1.98
CA ASN A 229 1.98 2.63 1.61
C ASN A 229 3.38 3.18 1.65
N PHE A 230 4.28 2.30 1.99
CA PHE A 230 5.66 2.48 1.62
C PHE A 230 5.73 2.41 0.10
N VAL A 231 6.18 3.46 -0.54
CA VAL A 231 6.54 3.39 -1.95
C VAL A 231 7.99 3.05 -2.01
N TRP A 232 8.25 1.95 -2.66
CA TRP A 232 9.57 1.59 -3.08
C TRP A 232 9.76 2.13 -4.49
N ILE A 233 10.43 3.24 -4.62
CA ILE A 233 10.85 3.72 -5.92
C ILE A 233 12.28 3.26 -6.10
N TRP A 234 12.46 2.31 -6.99
CA TRP A 234 13.79 1.89 -7.43
C TRP A 234 14.12 2.53 -8.74
N GLY A 235 15.38 2.89 -8.92
CA GLY A 235 15.89 3.06 -10.25
C GLY A 235 15.77 1.73 -11.02
N SER A 236 15.49 1.80 -12.30
CA SER A 236 15.27 0.64 -13.16
C SER A 236 16.42 -0.38 -13.20
N ASP A 237 17.62 0.08 -12.85
CA ASP A 237 18.86 -0.70 -12.77
C ASP A 237 19.11 -1.31 -11.38
N GLU A 238 18.33 -0.97 -10.37
CA GLU A 238 18.52 -1.38 -8.98
C GLU A 238 17.50 -2.42 -8.48
N ARG A 239 16.93 -3.21 -9.38
CA ARG A 239 15.87 -4.19 -9.09
C ARG A 239 16.22 -5.19 -7.97
N ASN A 240 17.50 -5.46 -7.78
CA ASN A 240 17.99 -6.38 -6.75
C ASN A 240 18.43 -5.68 -5.47
N ARG A 241 18.21 -4.38 -5.35
CA ARG A 241 18.53 -3.62 -4.15
C ARG A 241 17.74 -4.15 -2.96
N ASN A 242 18.40 -4.26 -1.82
CA ASN A 242 17.72 -4.58 -0.57
C ASN A 242 16.87 -3.39 -0.12
N LEU A 243 15.59 -3.58 -0.09
CA LEU A 243 14.58 -2.55 0.08
C LEU A 243 14.26 -2.18 1.52
N PHE A 244 14.84 -2.88 2.46
CA PHE A 244 14.64 -2.60 3.87
C PHE A 244 15.08 -1.19 4.29
N THR A 245 15.89 -0.54 3.50
CA THR A 245 16.44 0.77 3.85
C THR A 245 15.50 1.93 3.63
N ASP A 246 14.36 1.73 2.95
CA ASP A 246 13.50 2.84 2.51
C ASP A 246 12.17 2.95 3.27
N TRP A 247 12.12 2.46 4.50
CA TRP A 247 10.96 2.57 5.38
C TRP A 247 10.48 4.01 5.64
N GLY A 248 11.20 4.99 5.17
CA GLY A 248 10.86 6.40 5.30
C GLY A 248 10.13 6.99 4.09
N SER A 249 9.96 6.23 3.01
CA SER A 249 9.29 6.73 1.81
C SER A 249 7.79 6.51 1.94
N TYR A 250 7.09 7.52 2.46
CA TYR A 250 5.64 7.56 2.48
C TYR A 250 5.15 8.35 1.27
N ASP A 251 4.15 7.83 0.59
CA ASP A 251 3.48 8.52 -0.48
C ASP A 251 1.98 8.63 -0.21
N PHE A 252 1.38 9.70 -0.73
CA PHE A 252 -0.07 9.88 -0.67
C PHE A 252 -0.72 9.09 -1.78
N THR A 253 -1.73 8.32 -1.40
CA THR A 253 -2.56 7.64 -2.38
C THR A 253 -3.72 8.53 -2.78
N VAL A 254 -4.07 8.47 -4.05
CA VAL A 254 -5.24 9.12 -4.62
C VAL A 254 -6.19 8.08 -5.20
N SER A 255 -7.37 8.51 -5.55
CA SER A 255 -8.35 7.76 -6.33
C SER A 255 -9.20 8.76 -7.08
N ASP A 256 -9.97 8.33 -8.06
CA ASP A 256 -10.87 9.23 -8.76
C ASP A 256 -11.82 9.93 -7.78
N LYS A 257 -12.31 9.19 -6.78
CA LYS A 257 -13.13 9.77 -5.72
C LYS A 257 -12.38 10.83 -4.89
N ALA A 258 -11.12 10.59 -4.54
CA ALA A 258 -10.33 11.55 -3.78
C ALA A 258 -10.10 12.84 -4.59
N LEU A 259 -9.82 12.71 -5.88
CA LEU A 259 -9.63 13.84 -6.79
C LEU A 259 -10.92 14.64 -6.99
N ASP A 260 -12.04 13.93 -7.19
CA ASP A 260 -13.36 14.56 -7.32
C ASP A 260 -13.81 15.27 -6.03
N ASP A 261 -13.58 14.67 -4.86
CA ASP A 261 -13.90 15.28 -3.57
C ASP A 261 -13.05 16.52 -3.33
N PHE A 262 -11.75 16.46 -3.67
CA PHE A 262 -10.86 17.63 -3.60
C PHE A 262 -11.33 18.77 -4.52
N ALA A 263 -11.64 18.45 -5.77
CA ALA A 263 -12.12 19.45 -6.72
C ALA A 263 -13.43 20.11 -6.27
N LYS A 264 -14.35 19.34 -5.66
CA LYS A 264 -15.59 19.87 -5.08
C LYS A 264 -15.36 20.79 -3.89
N GLU A 265 -14.41 20.44 -3.02
CA GLU A 265 -14.13 21.19 -1.80
C GLU A 265 -13.39 22.48 -2.08
N TYR A 266 -12.42 22.47 -2.98
CA TYR A 266 -11.53 23.59 -3.22
C TYR A 266 -11.80 24.36 -4.52
N GLY A 267 -12.61 23.82 -5.44
CA GLY A 267 -13.00 24.48 -6.68
C GLY A 267 -11.94 24.42 -7.79
N TYR A 268 -10.91 23.60 -7.63
CA TYR A 268 -9.87 23.33 -8.64
C TYR A 268 -9.38 21.88 -8.52
N SER A 269 -8.71 21.38 -9.56
CA SER A 269 -8.19 19.99 -9.63
C SER A 269 -6.73 20.00 -10.01
#